data_67fddf872641ee6976887d62ff3db2cf
#
_entry.id   67fddf872641ee6976887d62ff3db2cf
#
_cell.length_a   1.000
_cell.length_b   1.000
_cell.length_c   1.000
_cell.angle_alpha   90.00
_cell.angle_beta   90.00
_cell.angle_gamma   90.00
#
_symmetry.space_group_name_H-M   'P 1'
#
loop_
_entity.id
_entity.type
_entity.pdbx_description
1 polymer ?
#
loop_
_entity_poly.entity_id
_entity_poly.type
_entity_poly.pdbx_seq_one_letter_code
_entity_poly.pdbx_strand_id
1 'polypeptide(L)'
;MAKELKELTPRHVDYSQWYQDLVIKADLAESAAVRGCMVIKPYGYAIWERMQRQLDDMFKETGHYNAYFPLFIPKSFLSKEADHVEGFAKECAVVTHYRLKTSPDGGVVVDPEAKLEEELIVRPTSETIIWNTYRGWIQSYRDLPILCNQWANVVRWEMRLFLRTAEFLWQEGHTAHATREEAEEEAIRMVHVYEDFARNYMAVPVHVGVKSANERFAGAVETYTIEALMQD
;
A
#
# COMPACT_ATOMS: atom_id res chain seq x y z
N MET A 1 38.22 12.57 16.63
CA MET A 1 37.00 12.03 17.30
C MET A 1 35.83 12.83 16.76
N ALA A 2 34.92 12.19 16.05
CA ALA A 2 33.69 12.81 15.58
C ALA A 2 32.89 13.26 16.83
N LYS A 3 32.42 14.51 16.83
CA LYS A 3 31.51 15.02 17.84
C LYS A 3 30.28 14.10 17.85
N GLU A 4 30.08 13.33 18.92
CA GLU A 4 28.84 12.58 19.10
C GLU A 4 27.67 13.57 18.95
N LEU A 5 26.77 13.27 18.03
CA LEU A 5 25.52 13.98 17.89
C LEU A 5 24.70 13.73 19.14
N LYS A 6 24.77 14.63 20.10
CA LYS A 6 24.14 14.53 21.44
C LYS A 6 22.61 14.38 21.41
N GLU A 7 22.00 14.39 20.22
CA GLU A 7 20.55 14.42 20.03
C GLU A 7 19.96 13.18 19.32
N LEU A 8 20.81 12.25 18.89
CA LEU A 8 20.39 10.99 18.27
C LEU A 8 20.85 9.83 19.15
N THR A 9 19.97 8.90 19.37
CA THR A 9 20.33 7.61 19.96
C THR A 9 21.35 6.93 19.06
N PRO A 10 22.50 6.45 19.58
CA PRO A 10 23.47 5.76 18.74
C PRO A 10 22.87 4.50 18.11
N ARG A 11 23.05 4.33 16.82
CA ARG A 11 22.47 3.20 16.03
C ARG A 11 22.79 1.82 16.60
N HIS A 12 23.99 1.65 17.18
CA HIS A 12 24.46 0.38 17.76
C HIS A 12 23.93 0.12 19.17
N VAL A 13 23.31 1.14 19.82
CA VAL A 13 22.71 1.03 21.15
C VAL A 13 21.24 0.65 21.05
N ASP A 14 20.49 1.36 20.21
CA ASP A 14 19.08 1.09 19.95
C ASP A 14 18.75 1.52 18.51
N TYR A 15 18.64 0.56 17.61
CA TYR A 15 18.38 0.80 16.21
C TYR A 15 16.99 1.42 15.98
N SER A 16 15.98 0.90 16.68
CA SER A 16 14.61 1.37 16.55
C SER A 16 14.46 2.83 17.02
N GLN A 17 15.07 3.16 18.16
CA GLN A 17 15.04 4.53 18.67
C GLN A 17 15.87 5.47 17.78
N TRP A 18 17.03 5.05 17.30
CA TRP A 18 17.82 5.80 16.34
C TRP A 18 17.01 6.18 15.09
N TYR A 19 16.28 5.25 14.54
CA TYR A 19 15.45 5.48 13.36
C TYR A 19 14.33 6.49 13.66
N GLN A 20 13.65 6.39 14.82
CA GLN A 20 12.63 7.34 15.24
C GLN A 20 13.19 8.74 15.43
N ASP A 21 14.30 8.85 16.13
CA ASP A 21 15.00 10.12 16.33
C ASP A 21 15.37 10.74 14.98
N LEU A 22 15.85 9.93 14.04
CA LEU A 22 16.24 10.39 12.70
C LEU A 22 15.06 10.95 11.93
N VAL A 23 13.93 10.24 11.92
CA VAL A 23 12.69 10.68 11.22
C VAL A 23 12.22 12.04 11.76
N ILE A 24 12.19 12.19 13.07
CA ILE A 24 11.75 13.42 13.74
C ILE A 24 12.78 14.55 13.57
N LYS A 25 14.05 14.29 13.84
CA LYS A 25 15.11 15.30 13.79
C LYS A 25 15.46 15.79 12.39
N ALA A 26 15.31 14.93 11.39
CA ALA A 26 15.44 15.30 9.99
C ALA A 26 14.16 15.94 9.41
N ASP A 27 13.14 16.16 10.22
CA ASP A 27 11.88 16.79 9.84
C ASP A 27 11.16 16.06 8.68
N LEU A 28 11.20 14.72 8.71
CA LEU A 28 10.62 13.89 7.67
C LEU A 28 9.13 13.59 7.89
N ALA A 29 8.75 13.31 9.12
CA ALA A 29 7.38 13.02 9.50
C ALA A 29 7.12 13.31 10.98
N GLU A 30 5.85 13.45 11.34
CA GLU A 30 5.39 13.59 12.71
C GLU A 30 4.05 12.87 12.93
N SER A 31 3.70 12.59 14.18
CA SER A 31 2.43 11.94 14.50
C SER A 31 1.25 12.84 14.15
N ALA A 32 0.23 12.29 13.52
CA ALA A 32 -1.03 12.98 13.25
C ALA A 32 -1.95 12.97 14.47
N ALA A 33 -3.05 13.73 14.41
CA ALA A 33 -4.10 13.71 15.43
C ALA A 33 -4.80 12.34 15.53
N VAL A 34 -4.81 11.57 14.46
CA VAL A 34 -5.34 10.20 14.43
C VAL A 34 -4.24 9.24 14.82
N ARG A 35 -4.49 8.46 15.89
CA ARG A 35 -3.52 7.48 16.37
C ARG A 35 -3.16 6.47 15.27
N GLY A 36 -1.87 6.24 15.09
CA GLY A 36 -1.34 5.34 14.08
C GLY A 36 -1.18 5.96 12.69
N CYS A 37 -1.62 7.21 12.48
CA CYS A 37 -1.37 7.96 11.26
C CYS A 37 -0.21 8.94 11.44
N MET A 38 0.47 9.25 10.34
CA MET A 38 1.60 10.18 10.31
C MET A 38 1.32 11.33 9.35
N VAL A 39 1.79 12.52 9.70
CA VAL A 39 1.96 13.60 8.74
C VAL A 39 3.34 13.43 8.09
N ILE A 40 3.38 13.14 6.82
CA ILE A 40 4.64 13.13 6.06
C ILE A 40 4.93 14.58 5.68
N LYS A 41 6.00 15.13 6.25
CA LYS A 41 6.36 16.56 6.08
C LYS A 41 6.97 16.79 4.69
N PRO A 42 7.08 18.06 4.24
CA PRO A 42 7.51 18.35 2.88
C PRO A 42 8.84 17.70 2.48
N TYR A 43 9.80 17.65 3.39
CA TYR A 43 11.11 17.03 3.11
C TYR A 43 11.01 15.51 2.97
N GLY A 44 10.23 14.84 3.83
CA GLY A 44 9.94 13.42 3.71
C GLY A 44 9.10 13.10 2.46
N TYR A 45 8.11 13.94 2.17
CA TYR A 45 7.27 13.76 1.00
C TYR A 45 8.03 13.94 -0.32
N ALA A 46 9.01 14.84 -0.36
CA ALA A 46 9.88 15.01 -1.52
C ALA A 46 10.72 13.76 -1.84
N ILE A 47 11.05 12.93 -0.84
CA ILE A 47 11.69 11.63 -1.06
C ILE A 47 10.70 10.70 -1.77
N TRP A 48 9.46 10.62 -1.25
CA TRP A 48 8.38 9.83 -1.87
C TRP A 48 8.13 10.23 -3.32
N GLU A 49 8.00 11.53 -3.62
CA GLU A 49 7.75 12.02 -4.98
C GLU A 49 8.86 11.60 -5.96
N ARG A 50 10.11 11.58 -5.52
CA ARG A 50 11.24 11.13 -6.35
C ARG A 50 11.20 9.63 -6.58
N MET A 51 10.91 8.83 -5.54
CA MET A 51 10.74 7.38 -5.65
C MET A 51 9.59 7.05 -6.60
N GLN A 52 8.43 7.68 -6.40
CA GLN A 52 7.25 7.51 -7.22
C GLN A 52 7.53 7.81 -8.69
N ARG A 53 8.13 8.96 -8.98
CA ARG A 53 8.43 9.38 -10.36
C ARG A 53 9.33 8.38 -11.06
N GLN A 54 10.44 8.00 -10.41
CA GLN A 54 11.38 7.07 -11.01
C GLN A 54 10.76 5.70 -11.28
N LEU A 55 10.05 5.16 -10.31
CA LEU A 55 9.42 3.85 -10.45
C LEU A 55 8.24 3.89 -11.46
N ASP A 56 7.51 4.99 -11.52
CA ASP A 56 6.43 5.21 -12.49
C ASP A 56 6.96 5.26 -13.94
N ASP A 57 8.11 5.91 -14.15
CA ASP A 57 8.77 5.94 -15.46
C ASP A 57 9.20 4.51 -15.88
N MET A 58 9.77 3.72 -14.96
CA MET A 58 10.14 2.33 -15.23
C MET A 58 8.92 1.46 -15.58
N PHE A 59 7.77 1.66 -14.92
CA PHE A 59 6.54 0.95 -15.27
C PHE A 59 6.04 1.33 -16.66
N LYS A 60 6.10 2.61 -17.03
CA LYS A 60 5.69 3.07 -18.36
C LYS A 60 6.60 2.52 -19.47
N GLU A 61 7.89 2.35 -19.20
CA GLU A 61 8.83 1.69 -20.11
C GLU A 61 8.46 0.23 -20.39
N THR A 62 7.81 -0.45 -19.45
CA THR A 62 7.28 -1.81 -19.62
C THR A 62 5.87 -1.87 -20.21
N GLY A 63 5.30 -0.71 -20.59
CA GLY A 63 3.98 -0.63 -21.21
C GLY A 63 2.81 -0.47 -20.25
N HIS A 64 3.09 -0.29 -18.95
CA HIS A 64 2.04 -0.06 -17.96
C HIS A 64 1.48 1.37 -18.05
N TYR A 65 0.24 1.51 -17.66
CA TYR A 65 -0.44 2.80 -17.56
C TYR A 65 -1.12 2.95 -16.20
N ASN A 66 -1.24 4.18 -15.74
CA ASN A 66 -1.85 4.49 -14.47
C ASN A 66 -3.37 4.59 -14.59
N ALA A 67 -4.07 4.02 -13.63
CA ALA A 67 -5.49 4.21 -13.40
C ALA A 67 -5.73 4.58 -11.94
N TYR A 68 -6.94 5.05 -11.62
CA TYR A 68 -7.35 5.33 -10.25
C TYR A 68 -8.68 4.64 -9.97
N PHE A 69 -8.70 3.83 -8.92
CA PHE A 69 -9.89 3.12 -8.47
C PHE A 69 -10.42 3.72 -7.16
N PRO A 70 -11.73 3.65 -6.91
CA PRO A 70 -12.33 4.28 -5.75
C PRO A 70 -11.74 3.85 -4.41
N LEU A 71 -11.69 4.80 -3.46
CA LEU A 71 -11.29 4.57 -2.08
C LEU A 71 -12.22 3.60 -1.35
N PHE A 72 -13.52 3.68 -1.63
CA PHE A 72 -14.54 2.91 -0.94
C PHE A 72 -14.87 1.62 -1.68
N ILE A 73 -14.94 0.53 -0.93
CA ILE A 73 -15.33 -0.80 -1.42
C ILE A 73 -16.65 -1.18 -0.74
N PRO A 74 -17.70 -1.57 -1.48
CA PRO A 74 -18.91 -2.11 -0.88
C PRO A 74 -18.60 -3.35 -0.02
N LYS A 75 -19.13 -3.42 1.19
CA LYS A 75 -18.89 -4.54 2.11
C LYS A 75 -19.24 -5.90 1.50
N SER A 76 -20.26 -5.94 0.64
CA SER A 76 -20.68 -7.14 -0.06
C SER A 76 -19.60 -7.74 -0.97
N PHE A 77 -18.65 -6.91 -1.46
CA PHE A 77 -17.55 -7.40 -2.28
C PHE A 77 -16.58 -8.25 -1.46
N LEU A 78 -16.25 -7.82 -0.24
CA LEU A 78 -15.37 -8.57 0.66
C LEU A 78 -16.06 -9.87 1.17
N SER A 79 -17.36 -9.84 1.35
CA SER A 79 -18.10 -11.03 1.81
C SER A 79 -18.11 -12.15 0.77
N LYS A 80 -17.98 -11.85 -0.53
CA LYS A 80 -17.89 -12.84 -1.61
C LYS A 80 -16.52 -13.50 -1.72
N GLU A 81 -15.51 -12.85 -1.18
CA GLU A 81 -14.12 -13.28 -1.22
C GLU A 81 -13.59 -13.67 0.17
N ALA A 82 -14.50 -13.93 1.13
CA ALA A 82 -14.14 -14.15 2.54
C ALA A 82 -13.07 -15.23 2.74
N ASP A 83 -13.01 -16.24 1.86
CA ASP A 83 -12.00 -17.31 1.89
C ASP A 83 -10.60 -16.79 1.46
N HIS A 84 -10.53 -15.68 0.70
CA HIS A 84 -9.28 -15.05 0.27
C HIS A 84 -8.84 -13.89 1.17
N VAL A 85 -9.75 -13.37 1.97
CA VAL A 85 -9.58 -12.13 2.76
C VAL A 85 -9.15 -12.41 4.21
N GLU A 86 -8.95 -13.67 4.60
CA GLU A 86 -8.61 -14.04 5.99
C GLU A 86 -7.39 -13.28 6.58
N GLY A 87 -6.52 -12.73 5.74
CA GLY A 87 -5.32 -12.00 6.16
C GLY A 87 -5.44 -10.49 6.29
N PHE A 88 -6.35 -9.82 5.56
CA PHE A 88 -6.32 -8.36 5.40
C PHE A 88 -7.61 -7.62 5.79
N ALA A 89 -8.75 -8.28 5.85
CA ALA A 89 -10.03 -7.59 5.96
C ALA A 89 -10.55 -7.40 7.38
N LYS A 90 -9.92 -8.02 8.37
CA LYS A 90 -10.45 -7.97 9.75
C LYS A 90 -10.20 -6.62 10.43
N GLU A 91 -9.18 -5.87 10.00
CA GLU A 91 -8.78 -4.60 10.61
C GLU A 91 -8.82 -3.46 9.60
N CYS A 92 -10.02 -3.10 9.19
CA CYS A 92 -10.29 -2.02 8.23
C CYS A 92 -11.19 -0.94 8.84
N ALA A 93 -11.15 0.26 8.28
CA ALA A 93 -12.09 1.32 8.61
C ALA A 93 -13.40 1.11 7.86
N VAL A 94 -14.52 1.16 8.58
CA VAL A 94 -15.87 0.96 8.04
C VAL A 94 -16.64 2.27 8.10
N VAL A 95 -17.19 2.70 6.96
CA VAL A 95 -18.03 3.88 6.85
C VAL A 95 -19.49 3.43 6.88
N THR A 96 -20.22 3.92 7.86
CA THR A 96 -21.61 3.52 8.14
C THR A 96 -22.63 4.62 7.87
N HIS A 97 -22.19 5.90 7.84
CA HIS A 97 -23.03 7.09 7.67
C HIS A 97 -22.35 8.09 6.75
N TYR A 98 -23.14 8.92 6.08
CA TYR A 98 -22.66 9.92 5.13
C TYR A 98 -22.88 11.38 5.56
N ARG A 99 -23.46 11.62 6.75
CA ARG A 99 -23.79 12.98 7.21
C ARG A 99 -23.56 13.16 8.70
N LEU A 100 -23.13 14.36 9.07
CA LEU A 100 -23.11 14.84 10.44
C LEU A 100 -24.27 15.84 10.64
N LYS A 101 -24.73 15.98 11.88
CA LYS A 101 -25.68 17.02 12.28
C LYS A 101 -25.20 17.74 13.55
N THR A 102 -25.72 18.95 13.77
CA THR A 102 -25.46 19.70 14.99
C THR A 102 -26.13 19.01 16.15
N SER A 103 -25.39 18.83 17.26
CA SER A 103 -25.99 18.37 18.54
C SER A 103 -26.71 19.49 19.23
N PRO A 104 -27.84 19.22 19.95
CA PRO A 104 -28.50 20.19 20.79
C PRO A 104 -27.60 20.82 21.88
N ASP A 105 -26.60 20.03 22.34
CA ASP A 105 -25.64 20.46 23.37
C ASP A 105 -24.41 21.16 22.77
N GLY A 106 -24.43 21.46 21.48
CA GLY A 106 -23.30 22.00 20.68
C GLY A 106 -22.38 20.90 20.10
N GLY A 107 -21.59 21.29 19.09
CA GLY A 107 -20.73 20.35 18.36
C GLY A 107 -21.46 19.58 17.27
N VAL A 108 -20.83 18.52 16.74
CA VAL A 108 -21.36 17.68 15.68
C VAL A 108 -21.42 16.22 16.09
N VAL A 109 -22.46 15.54 15.66
CA VAL A 109 -22.70 14.12 15.90
C VAL A 109 -23.05 13.42 14.57
N VAL A 110 -22.84 12.12 14.50
CA VAL A 110 -23.31 11.33 13.36
C VAL A 110 -24.84 11.40 13.29
N ASP A 111 -25.36 11.71 12.10
CA ASP A 111 -26.81 11.73 11.90
C ASP A 111 -27.33 10.30 11.72
N PRO A 112 -28.16 9.78 12.67
CA PRO A 112 -28.70 8.42 12.57
C PRO A 112 -29.59 8.19 11.33
N GLU A 113 -30.19 9.26 10.77
CA GLU A 113 -31.02 9.15 9.56
C GLU A 113 -30.19 9.06 8.27
N ALA A 114 -28.88 9.33 8.36
CA ALA A 114 -27.96 9.27 7.24
C ALA A 114 -27.16 7.97 7.20
N LYS A 115 -27.71 6.88 7.73
CA LYS A 115 -27.09 5.56 7.63
C LYS A 115 -27.07 5.12 6.18
N LEU A 116 -25.91 4.57 5.75
CA LEU A 116 -25.77 3.96 4.42
C LEU A 116 -26.65 2.70 4.33
N GLU A 117 -27.25 2.46 3.18
CA GLU A 117 -27.97 1.22 2.89
C GLU A 117 -27.01 0.01 2.93
N GLU A 118 -25.80 0.20 2.42
CA GLU A 118 -24.70 -0.76 2.52
C GLU A 118 -23.47 -0.07 3.11
N GLU A 119 -22.84 -0.70 4.10
CA GLU A 119 -21.60 -0.21 4.69
C GLU A 119 -20.47 -0.27 3.68
N LEU A 120 -19.58 0.72 3.74
CA LEU A 120 -18.42 0.83 2.86
C LEU A 120 -17.13 0.59 3.66
N ILE A 121 -16.20 -0.06 3.02
CA ILE A 121 -14.87 -0.30 3.57
C ILE A 121 -13.92 0.72 2.95
N VAL A 122 -13.13 1.41 3.78
CA VAL A 122 -11.98 2.17 3.30
C VAL A 122 -10.92 1.15 2.87
N ARG A 123 -10.52 1.15 1.61
CA ARG A 123 -9.70 0.09 1.01
C ARG A 123 -8.46 -0.26 1.84
N PRO A 124 -8.32 -1.49 2.33
CA PRO A 124 -7.07 -2.02 2.87
C PRO A 124 -6.15 -2.53 1.75
N THR A 125 -6.73 -2.79 0.60
CA THR A 125 -6.16 -3.24 -0.67
C THR A 125 -7.23 -3.08 -1.75
N SER A 126 -6.88 -3.11 -3.04
CA SER A 126 -7.82 -2.74 -4.11
C SER A 126 -8.22 -3.92 -5.03
N GLU A 127 -7.77 -5.15 -4.78
CA GLU A 127 -8.02 -6.29 -5.66
C GLU A 127 -9.51 -6.44 -6.02
N THR A 128 -10.38 -6.43 -5.01
CA THR A 128 -11.82 -6.66 -5.20
C THR A 128 -12.47 -5.64 -6.11
N ILE A 129 -12.16 -4.35 -5.94
CA ILE A 129 -12.73 -3.29 -6.76
C ILE A 129 -12.12 -3.26 -8.15
N ILE A 130 -10.82 -3.54 -8.28
CA ILE A 130 -10.11 -3.58 -9.55
C ILE A 130 -10.62 -4.75 -10.41
N TRP A 131 -10.66 -5.95 -9.86
CA TRP A 131 -11.15 -7.13 -10.58
C TRP A 131 -12.63 -7.05 -10.94
N ASN A 132 -13.45 -6.44 -10.10
CA ASN A 132 -14.83 -6.15 -10.45
C ASN A 132 -14.92 -5.19 -11.65
N THR A 133 -14.04 -4.21 -11.74
CA THR A 133 -13.95 -3.28 -12.88
C THR A 133 -13.47 -4.00 -14.14
N TYR A 134 -12.44 -4.84 -14.04
CA TYR A 134 -11.90 -5.59 -15.18
C TYR A 134 -12.91 -6.54 -15.82
N ARG A 135 -13.85 -7.10 -15.05
CA ARG A 135 -14.97 -7.87 -15.59
C ARG A 135 -15.79 -7.08 -16.63
N GLY A 136 -15.89 -5.77 -16.45
CA GLY A 136 -16.56 -4.88 -17.40
C GLY A 136 -15.68 -4.49 -18.58
N TRP A 137 -14.37 -4.38 -18.38
CA TRP A 137 -13.44 -3.98 -19.43
C TRP A 137 -13.07 -5.12 -20.37
N ILE A 138 -13.00 -6.37 -19.87
CA ILE A 138 -12.63 -7.54 -20.67
C ILE A 138 -13.90 -8.10 -21.31
N GLN A 139 -14.11 -7.79 -22.59
CA GLN A 139 -15.21 -8.31 -23.40
C GLN A 139 -14.73 -9.36 -24.40
N SER A 140 -13.45 -9.37 -24.73
CA SER A 140 -12.81 -10.34 -25.60
C SER A 140 -11.33 -10.51 -25.27
N TYR A 141 -10.68 -11.54 -25.84
CA TYR A 141 -9.23 -11.74 -25.72
C TYR A 141 -8.41 -10.57 -26.28
N ARG A 142 -9.01 -9.71 -27.13
CA ARG A 142 -8.34 -8.55 -27.71
C ARG A 142 -8.18 -7.40 -26.73
N ASP A 143 -8.89 -7.44 -25.60
CA ASP A 143 -8.79 -6.48 -24.52
C ASP A 143 -7.63 -6.80 -23.56
N LEU A 144 -6.92 -7.90 -23.82
CA LEU A 144 -5.77 -8.35 -23.05
C LEU A 144 -4.46 -8.14 -23.81
N PRO A 145 -3.34 -7.91 -23.12
CA PRO A 145 -3.25 -7.78 -21.67
C PRO A 145 -3.75 -6.43 -21.15
N ILE A 146 -4.25 -6.40 -19.91
CA ILE A 146 -4.42 -5.17 -19.15
C ILE A 146 -3.19 -5.00 -18.25
N LEU A 147 -2.50 -3.86 -18.37
CA LEU A 147 -1.28 -3.55 -17.62
C LEU A 147 -1.49 -2.25 -16.83
N CYS A 148 -2.30 -2.33 -15.78
CA CYS A 148 -2.63 -1.16 -14.96
C CYS A 148 -1.79 -1.08 -13.69
N ASN A 149 -1.41 0.14 -13.36
CA ASN A 149 -0.81 0.52 -12.10
C ASN A 149 -1.68 1.56 -11.40
N GLN A 150 -1.71 1.56 -10.07
CA GLN A 150 -2.33 2.58 -9.26
C GLN A 150 -1.36 3.08 -8.19
N TRP A 151 -1.23 4.40 -8.10
CA TRP A 151 -0.65 5.09 -6.97
C TRP A 151 -1.77 5.54 -6.04
N ALA A 152 -1.77 5.08 -4.82
CA ALA A 152 -2.89 5.30 -3.91
C ALA A 152 -2.47 5.25 -2.44
N ASN A 153 -3.38 5.62 -1.55
CA ASN A 153 -3.31 5.31 -0.13
C ASN A 153 -4.16 4.08 0.17
N VAL A 154 -3.82 3.39 1.23
CA VAL A 154 -4.63 2.33 1.85
C VAL A 154 -4.68 2.54 3.35
N VAL A 155 -5.72 1.98 3.99
CA VAL A 155 -5.90 2.04 5.44
C VAL A 155 -6.00 0.63 5.99
N ARG A 156 -5.04 0.27 6.84
CA ARG A 156 -5.02 -0.99 7.60
C ARG A 156 -4.94 -0.65 9.07
N TRP A 157 -5.98 -0.97 9.82
CA TRP A 157 -6.03 -0.62 11.25
C TRP A 157 -5.09 -1.47 12.10
N GLU A 158 -4.24 -2.24 11.46
CA GLU A 158 -3.18 -3.02 12.08
C GLU A 158 -2.03 -2.12 12.52
N MET A 159 -1.97 -1.80 13.80
CA MET A 159 -0.90 -1.00 14.38
C MET A 159 0.26 -1.89 14.81
N ARG A 160 1.22 -2.09 13.94
CA ARG A 160 2.59 -2.42 14.37
C ARG A 160 3.38 -1.13 14.36
N LEU A 161 3.59 -0.61 15.57
CA LEU A 161 4.30 0.64 15.80
C LEU A 161 5.53 0.74 14.91
N PHE A 162 5.68 1.90 14.26
CA PHE A 162 6.90 2.48 13.77
C PHE A 162 7.25 2.28 12.27
N LEU A 163 7.12 1.09 11.71
CA LEU A 163 7.35 0.85 10.27
C LEU A 163 6.04 0.77 9.47
N ARG A 164 4.91 0.60 10.16
CA ARG A 164 3.58 0.49 9.54
C ARG A 164 2.63 1.47 10.19
N THR A 165 2.28 2.50 9.46
CA THR A 165 1.23 3.45 9.83
C THR A 165 -0.13 2.89 9.41
N ALA A 166 -1.20 3.32 10.10
CA ALA A 166 -2.56 2.87 9.77
C ALA A 166 -2.97 3.30 8.36
N GLU A 167 -2.55 4.49 7.93
CA GLU A 167 -2.65 4.94 6.55
C GLU A 167 -1.25 5.06 5.95
N PHE A 168 -1.07 4.57 4.73
CA PHE A 168 0.19 4.71 4.01
C PHE A 168 -0.04 4.82 2.50
N LEU A 169 0.92 5.44 1.85
CA LEU A 169 1.00 5.53 0.40
C LEU A 169 1.68 4.27 -0.14
N TRP A 170 1.17 3.76 -1.24
CA TRP A 170 1.77 2.63 -1.92
C TRP A 170 1.57 2.67 -3.42
N GLN A 171 2.15 1.70 -4.08
CA GLN A 171 1.90 1.36 -5.47
C GLN A 171 1.33 -0.06 -5.51
N GLU A 172 0.36 -0.26 -6.37
CA GLU A 172 -0.17 -1.58 -6.69
C GLU A 172 -0.39 -1.69 -8.19
N GLY A 173 0.22 -2.71 -8.81
CA GLY A 173 0.00 -3.06 -10.20
C GLY A 173 -0.92 -4.26 -10.29
N HIS A 174 -1.92 -4.18 -11.14
CA HIS A 174 -2.87 -5.25 -11.40
C HIS A 174 -2.92 -5.50 -12.90
N THR A 175 -2.50 -6.70 -13.30
CA THR A 175 -2.43 -7.07 -14.72
C THR A 175 -3.34 -8.26 -15.01
N ALA A 176 -3.89 -8.31 -16.21
CA ALA A 176 -4.70 -9.44 -16.67
C ALA A 176 -4.17 -9.92 -18.02
N HIS A 177 -4.02 -11.22 -18.16
CA HIS A 177 -3.41 -11.87 -19.31
C HIS A 177 -4.30 -12.96 -19.88
N ALA A 178 -4.08 -13.34 -21.15
CA ALA A 178 -4.85 -14.39 -21.79
C ALA A 178 -4.41 -15.80 -21.37
N THR A 179 -3.14 -15.96 -20.99
CA THR A 179 -2.58 -17.25 -20.60
C THR A 179 -1.80 -17.14 -19.29
N ARG A 180 -1.55 -18.29 -18.67
CA ARG A 180 -0.71 -18.40 -17.48
C ARG A 180 0.73 -17.97 -17.76
N GLU A 181 1.25 -18.40 -18.90
CA GLU A 181 2.64 -18.13 -19.32
C GLU A 181 2.86 -16.63 -19.46
N GLU A 182 1.94 -15.90 -20.07
CA GLU A 182 2.00 -14.43 -20.16
C GLU A 182 1.97 -13.76 -18.78
N ALA A 183 1.13 -14.25 -17.86
CA ALA A 183 1.04 -13.71 -16.51
C ALA A 183 2.33 -13.98 -15.70
N GLU A 184 2.94 -15.15 -15.87
CA GLU A 184 4.19 -15.52 -15.22
C GLU A 184 5.37 -14.70 -15.76
N GLU A 185 5.45 -14.53 -17.08
CA GLU A 185 6.47 -13.68 -17.73
C GLU A 185 6.38 -12.24 -17.21
N GLU A 186 5.16 -11.71 -17.07
CA GLU A 186 4.95 -10.36 -16.53
C GLU A 186 5.36 -10.27 -15.06
N ALA A 187 5.00 -11.24 -14.23
CA ALA A 187 5.39 -11.25 -12.83
C ALA A 187 6.93 -11.30 -12.65
N ILE A 188 7.61 -12.10 -13.47
CA ILE A 188 9.08 -12.17 -13.48
C ILE A 188 9.68 -10.84 -13.97
N ARG A 189 9.14 -10.24 -15.02
CA ARG A 189 9.58 -8.92 -15.50
C ARG A 189 9.48 -7.87 -14.40
N MET A 190 8.36 -7.83 -13.71
CA MET A 190 8.11 -6.81 -12.69
C MET A 190 8.97 -7.00 -11.45
N VAL A 191 9.27 -8.23 -11.02
CA VAL A 191 10.19 -8.42 -9.88
C VAL A 191 11.59 -7.90 -10.21
N HIS A 192 12.04 -7.99 -11.48
CA HIS A 192 13.32 -7.41 -11.90
C HIS A 192 13.27 -5.88 -12.01
N VAL A 193 12.14 -5.28 -12.37
CA VAL A 193 11.95 -3.82 -12.29
C VAL A 193 12.10 -3.34 -10.84
N TYR A 194 11.49 -4.02 -9.88
CA TYR A 194 11.64 -3.70 -8.46
C TYR A 194 13.07 -3.94 -7.96
N GLU A 195 13.74 -4.99 -8.41
CA GLU A 195 15.15 -5.25 -8.09
C GLU A 195 16.03 -4.10 -8.57
N ASP A 196 15.89 -3.71 -9.84
CA ASP A 196 16.65 -2.61 -10.44
C ASP A 196 16.42 -1.29 -9.69
N PHE A 197 15.17 -0.98 -9.41
CA PHE A 197 14.82 0.19 -8.62
C PHE A 197 15.47 0.17 -7.23
N ALA A 198 15.37 -0.94 -6.50
CA ALA A 198 15.95 -1.07 -5.16
C ALA A 198 17.47 -0.90 -5.19
N ARG A 199 18.16 -1.55 -6.12
CA ARG A 199 19.62 -1.54 -6.19
C ARG A 199 20.20 -0.24 -6.71
N ASN A 200 19.67 0.26 -7.82
CA ASN A 200 20.28 1.35 -8.56
C ASN A 200 19.77 2.74 -8.20
N TYR A 201 18.56 2.84 -7.68
CA TYR A 201 17.97 4.13 -7.28
C TYR A 201 17.84 4.29 -5.75
N MET A 202 17.59 3.20 -5.04
CA MET A 202 17.47 3.23 -3.57
C MET A 202 18.76 2.85 -2.86
N ALA A 203 19.76 2.32 -3.58
CA ALA A 203 21.00 1.78 -3.03
C ALA A 203 20.77 0.68 -1.96
N VAL A 204 19.71 -0.07 -2.09
CA VAL A 204 19.34 -1.18 -1.21
C VAL A 204 19.66 -2.50 -1.92
N PRO A 205 20.66 -3.25 -1.46
CA PRO A 205 20.93 -4.58 -2.00
C PRO A 205 19.80 -5.53 -1.64
N VAL A 206 19.28 -6.24 -2.64
CA VAL A 206 18.17 -7.17 -2.47
C VAL A 206 18.49 -8.53 -3.08
N HIS A 207 17.83 -9.56 -2.56
CA HIS A 207 17.78 -10.90 -3.13
C HIS A 207 16.45 -11.09 -3.84
N VAL A 208 16.48 -11.57 -5.07
CA VAL A 208 15.28 -11.98 -5.82
C VAL A 208 15.02 -13.44 -5.54
N GLY A 209 13.76 -13.80 -5.30
CA GLY A 209 13.37 -15.18 -5.03
C GLY A 209 11.89 -15.45 -5.22
N VAL A 210 11.53 -16.69 -4.96
CA VAL A 210 10.15 -17.18 -4.92
C VAL A 210 9.85 -17.60 -3.48
N LYS A 211 8.74 -17.13 -2.94
CA LYS A 211 8.35 -17.46 -1.57
C LYS A 211 8.01 -18.93 -1.42
N SER A 212 8.37 -19.49 -0.26
CA SER A 212 7.95 -20.84 0.13
C SER A 212 6.43 -20.97 0.18
N ALA A 213 5.92 -22.18 0.10
CA ALA A 213 4.48 -22.44 0.10
C ALA A 213 3.78 -21.86 1.35
N ASN A 214 4.48 -21.81 2.48
CA ASN A 214 3.94 -21.30 3.76
C ASN A 214 3.90 -19.74 3.82
N GLU A 215 4.69 -19.08 3.00
CA GLU A 215 4.77 -17.60 2.93
C GLU A 215 4.11 -17.04 1.68
N ARG A 216 3.64 -17.92 0.81
CA ARG A 216 2.94 -17.54 -0.41
C ARG A 216 1.67 -16.78 -0.07
N PHE A 217 1.37 -15.74 -0.85
CA PHE A 217 0.12 -15.00 -0.69
C PHE A 217 -1.09 -15.93 -0.87
N ALA A 218 -2.09 -15.78 -0.03
CA ALA A 218 -3.30 -16.63 -0.07
C ALA A 218 -3.96 -16.55 -1.46
N GLY A 219 -4.20 -17.72 -2.08
CA GLY A 219 -4.76 -17.82 -3.43
C GLY A 219 -3.76 -17.65 -4.57
N ALA A 220 -2.50 -17.25 -4.31
CA ALA A 220 -1.48 -17.13 -5.35
C ALA A 220 -0.96 -18.50 -5.80
N VAL A 221 -0.75 -18.64 -7.11
CA VAL A 221 -0.06 -19.80 -7.69
C VAL A 221 1.43 -19.73 -7.36
N GLU A 222 2.05 -18.56 -7.57
CA GLU A 222 3.42 -18.25 -7.19
C GLU A 222 3.48 -16.85 -6.56
N THR A 223 4.51 -16.59 -5.74
CA THR A 223 4.80 -15.28 -5.17
C THR A 223 6.27 -14.97 -5.34
N TYR A 224 6.58 -14.07 -6.27
CA TYR A 224 7.93 -13.55 -6.47
C TYR A 224 8.18 -12.41 -5.48
N THR A 225 9.42 -12.26 -5.03
CA THR A 225 9.79 -11.27 -4.02
C THR A 225 11.18 -10.71 -4.25
N ILE A 226 11.39 -9.48 -3.80
CA ILE A 226 12.70 -8.94 -3.48
C ILE A 226 12.79 -8.80 -1.96
N GLU A 227 13.90 -9.18 -1.38
CA GLU A 227 14.11 -9.12 0.06
C GLU A 227 15.45 -8.46 0.39
N ALA A 228 15.42 -7.51 1.31
CA ALA A 228 16.59 -6.83 1.83
C ALA A 228 16.87 -7.29 3.26
N LEU A 229 18.13 -7.55 3.57
CA LEU A 229 18.55 -7.81 4.94
C LEU A 229 18.60 -6.48 5.70
N MET A 230 17.78 -6.37 6.71
CA MET A 230 17.78 -5.24 7.64
C MET A 230 18.46 -5.63 8.94
N GLN A 231 18.82 -4.63 9.70
CA GLN A 231 19.38 -4.83 11.04
C GLN A 231 18.22 -4.83 12.03
N ASP A 232 17.90 -5.99 12.57
CA ASP A 232 16.90 -6.17 13.64
C ASP A 232 17.57 -6.05 15.01
#